data_611844bf3b7002f14ecfea84a3afe851
#
_entry.id   611844bf3b7002f14ecfea84a3afe851
#
_cell.length_a   1.000
_cell.length_b   1.000
_cell.length_c   1.000
_cell.angle_alpha   90.00
_cell.angle_beta   90.00
_cell.angle_gamma   90.00
#
_symmetry.space_group_name_H-M   'P 1'
#
loop_
_entity.id
_entity.type
_entity.pdbx_description
1 polymer ?
#
loop_
_entity_poly.entity_id
_entity_poly.type
_entity_poly.pdbx_seq_one_letter_code
_entity_poly.pdbx_strand_id
1 'polypeptide(L)'
;VVTPVQAMLALELEPDFIAPYYTQMCGLGTDGAEVIRLLAETIERKKLRTRVLAANIQDTDQLWQVYRAGAHCATLNPRLVEQALQEPAIPQAVRFFDDAWKEAFGEISLTDCR
;
A
#
# COMPACT_ATOMS: atom_id res chain seq x y z
N VAL A 1 7.84 7.48 -13.76
CA VAL A 1 7.76 8.94 -13.85
C VAL A 1 8.13 9.58 -12.51
N VAL A 2 8.75 10.76 -12.56
CA VAL A 2 9.25 11.45 -11.35
C VAL A 2 8.78 12.91 -11.26
N THR A 3 8.04 13.40 -12.23
CA THR A 3 7.44 14.73 -12.20
C THR A 3 5.98 14.69 -12.64
N PRO A 4 5.15 15.67 -12.22
CA PRO A 4 3.75 15.75 -12.63
C PRO A 4 3.58 15.83 -14.15
N VAL A 5 4.44 16.61 -14.83
CA VAL A 5 4.38 16.78 -16.29
C VAL A 5 4.71 15.48 -17.00
N GLN A 6 5.75 14.75 -16.57
CA GLN A 6 6.02 13.41 -17.10
C GLN A 6 4.84 12.45 -16.92
N ALA A 7 4.19 12.50 -15.75
CA ALA A 7 3.03 11.66 -15.47
C ALA A 7 1.87 11.96 -16.41
N MET A 8 1.56 13.24 -16.66
CA MET A 8 0.51 13.66 -17.59
C MET A 8 0.81 13.22 -19.02
N LEU A 9 2.04 13.47 -19.51
CA LEU A 9 2.44 13.09 -20.87
C LEU A 9 2.44 11.57 -21.07
N ALA A 10 2.90 10.83 -20.07
CA ALA A 10 2.88 9.36 -20.12
C ALA A 10 1.43 8.82 -20.15
N LEU A 11 0.51 9.45 -19.42
CA LEU A 11 -0.89 9.02 -19.39
C LEU A 11 -1.60 9.21 -20.74
N GLU A 12 -1.23 10.24 -21.50
CA GLU A 12 -1.79 10.45 -22.84
C GLU A 12 -1.42 9.34 -23.85
N LEU A 13 -0.39 8.56 -23.56
CA LEU A 13 -0.02 7.36 -24.34
C LEU A 13 -0.84 6.12 -23.97
N GLU A 14 -1.71 6.21 -22.98
CA GLU A 14 -2.57 5.13 -22.47
C GLU A 14 -1.82 3.81 -22.20
N PRO A 15 -0.69 3.82 -21.45
CA PRO A 15 0.03 2.59 -21.14
C PRO A 15 -0.82 1.69 -20.22
N ASP A 16 -0.53 0.39 -20.19
CA ASP A 16 -1.18 -0.52 -19.24
C ASP A 16 -0.90 -0.11 -17.79
N PHE A 17 0.34 0.32 -17.50
CA PHE A 17 0.75 0.82 -16.19
C PHE A 17 1.52 2.13 -16.32
N ILE A 18 1.26 3.05 -15.39
CA ILE A 18 2.07 4.23 -15.16
C ILE A 18 2.69 4.15 -13.78
N ALA A 19 4.01 4.29 -13.69
CA ALA A 19 4.78 4.07 -12.46
C ALA A 19 5.36 5.37 -11.90
N PRO A 20 4.63 6.11 -11.03
CA PRO A 20 5.20 7.21 -10.28
C PRO A 20 6.19 6.70 -9.23
N TYR A 21 7.39 7.26 -9.24
CA TYR A 21 8.46 6.97 -8.27
C TYR A 21 8.30 7.87 -7.05
N TYR A 22 7.53 7.39 -6.08
CA TYR A 22 7.00 8.18 -4.97
C TYR A 22 8.09 8.91 -4.18
N THR A 23 9.07 8.19 -3.63
CA THR A 23 10.14 8.78 -2.83
C THR A 23 10.97 9.78 -3.63
N GLN A 24 11.26 9.51 -4.90
CA GLN A 24 11.99 10.45 -5.76
C GLN A 24 11.19 11.73 -6.01
N MET A 25 9.89 11.61 -6.26
CA MET A 25 9.00 12.77 -6.45
C MET A 25 9.01 13.66 -5.22
N CYS A 26 8.84 13.07 -4.03
CA CYS A 26 8.90 13.79 -2.76
C CYS A 26 10.28 14.45 -2.53
N GLY A 27 11.36 13.74 -2.86
CA GLY A 27 12.72 14.26 -2.77
C GLY A 27 13.00 15.45 -3.70
N LEU A 28 12.26 15.58 -4.80
CA LEU A 28 12.29 16.73 -5.70
C LEU A 28 11.35 17.88 -5.29
N GLY A 29 10.73 17.76 -4.11
CA GLY A 29 9.78 18.76 -3.61
C GLY A 29 8.37 18.68 -4.22
N THR A 30 8.06 17.59 -4.92
CA THR A 30 6.72 17.33 -5.47
C THR A 30 5.88 16.58 -4.44
N ASP A 31 4.61 16.95 -4.29
CA ASP A 31 3.65 16.12 -3.54
C ASP A 31 3.31 14.87 -4.36
N GLY A 32 4.02 13.78 -4.06
CA GLY A 32 3.84 12.51 -4.77
C GLY A 32 2.44 11.90 -4.60
N ALA A 33 1.83 12.09 -3.44
CA ALA A 33 0.47 11.62 -3.17
C ALA A 33 -0.56 12.37 -4.02
N GLU A 34 -0.40 13.69 -4.15
CA GLU A 34 -1.24 14.50 -5.01
C GLU A 34 -1.15 14.10 -6.49
N VAL A 35 0.07 13.82 -6.99
CA VAL A 35 0.24 13.35 -8.37
C VAL A 35 -0.44 11.99 -8.60
N ILE A 36 -0.30 11.05 -7.65
CA ILE A 36 -0.98 9.75 -7.74
C ILE A 36 -2.49 9.93 -7.73
N ARG A 37 -3.03 10.81 -6.88
CA ARG A 37 -4.46 11.11 -6.80
C ARG A 37 -4.98 11.66 -8.13
N LEU A 38 -4.30 12.64 -8.69
CA LEU A 38 -4.66 13.23 -9.99
C LEU A 38 -4.63 12.22 -11.13
N LEU A 39 -3.64 11.32 -11.14
CA LEU A 39 -3.57 10.22 -12.11
C LEU A 39 -4.77 9.29 -11.97
N ALA A 40 -5.05 8.81 -10.75
CA ALA A 40 -6.16 7.90 -10.48
C ALA A 40 -7.51 8.51 -10.86
N GLU A 41 -7.78 9.76 -10.47
CA GLU A 41 -8.99 10.49 -10.81
C GLU A 41 -9.13 10.73 -12.34
N THR A 42 -8.02 11.02 -13.01
CA THR A 42 -8.03 11.23 -14.48
C THR A 42 -8.30 9.92 -15.22
N ILE A 43 -7.69 8.82 -14.78
CA ILE A 43 -7.93 7.48 -15.31
C ILE A 43 -9.41 7.11 -15.17
N GLU A 44 -10.00 7.32 -14.02
CA GLU A 44 -11.40 7.03 -13.75
C GLU A 44 -12.33 7.91 -14.60
N ARG A 45 -12.11 9.22 -14.61
CA ARG A 45 -12.91 10.18 -15.37
C ARG A 45 -12.89 9.93 -16.87
N LYS A 46 -11.71 9.63 -17.43
CA LYS A 46 -11.54 9.31 -18.85
C LYS A 46 -11.86 7.85 -19.19
N LYS A 47 -12.13 6.99 -18.18
CA LYS A 47 -12.37 5.55 -18.31
C LYS A 47 -11.21 4.84 -19.03
N LEU A 48 -9.99 5.20 -18.68
CA LEU A 48 -8.78 4.59 -19.24
C LEU A 48 -8.55 3.20 -18.67
N ARG A 49 -7.88 2.34 -19.41
CA ARG A 49 -7.45 0.99 -18.95
C ARG A 49 -6.16 1.04 -18.11
N THR A 50 -5.43 2.15 -18.18
CA THR A 50 -4.19 2.39 -17.45
C THR A 50 -4.40 2.21 -15.96
N ARG A 51 -3.41 1.62 -15.28
CA ARG A 51 -3.37 1.48 -13.82
C ARG A 51 -2.16 2.19 -13.25
N VAL A 52 -2.34 2.81 -12.09
CA VAL A 52 -1.23 3.44 -11.35
C VAL A 52 -0.52 2.38 -10.53
N LEU A 53 0.76 2.17 -10.83
CA LEU A 53 1.67 1.29 -10.10
C LEU A 53 2.64 2.16 -9.30
N ALA A 54 2.35 2.45 -8.04
CA ALA A 54 3.26 3.23 -7.20
C ALA A 54 4.58 2.47 -6.99
N ALA A 55 5.69 3.15 -7.21
CA ALA A 55 7.02 2.56 -7.13
C ALA A 55 7.94 3.37 -6.21
N ASN A 56 9.08 2.75 -5.83
CA ASN A 56 10.07 3.37 -4.95
C ASN A 56 9.49 3.77 -3.58
N ILE A 57 8.78 2.83 -2.95
CA ILE A 57 8.23 2.95 -1.60
C ILE A 57 9.30 2.47 -0.60
N GLN A 58 9.61 3.27 0.41
CA GLN A 58 10.69 3.01 1.36
C GLN A 58 10.20 2.58 2.74
N ASP A 59 8.98 2.95 3.13
CA ASP A 59 8.41 2.64 4.43
C ASP A 59 6.89 2.41 4.36
N THR A 60 6.31 1.97 5.48
CA THR A 60 4.88 1.65 5.59
C THR A 60 4.00 2.89 5.53
N ASP A 61 4.48 4.05 5.97
CA ASP A 61 3.72 5.30 5.92
C ASP A 61 3.57 5.76 4.47
N GLN A 62 4.64 5.67 3.67
CA GLN A 62 4.58 5.93 2.24
C GLN A 62 3.63 4.97 1.52
N LEU A 63 3.66 3.68 1.89
CA LEU A 63 2.72 2.69 1.35
C LEU A 63 1.27 3.08 1.64
N TRP A 64 1.00 3.51 2.86
CA TRP A 64 -0.32 3.99 3.26
C TRP A 64 -0.74 5.25 2.50
N GLN A 65 0.17 6.19 2.31
CA GLN A 65 -0.09 7.43 1.56
C GLN A 65 -0.43 7.17 0.10
N VAL A 66 0.33 6.31 -0.59
CA VAL A 66 0.05 5.97 -1.99
C VAL A 66 -1.25 5.19 -2.15
N TYR A 67 -1.58 4.32 -1.19
CA TYR A 67 -2.85 3.62 -1.15
C TYR A 67 -4.03 4.60 -1.02
N ARG A 68 -3.95 5.53 -0.05
CA ARG A 68 -4.97 6.57 0.15
C ARG A 68 -5.12 7.51 -1.04
N ALA A 69 -4.04 7.75 -1.77
CA ALA A 69 -4.04 8.56 -2.98
C ALA A 69 -4.71 7.86 -4.18
N GLY A 70 -5.03 6.57 -4.07
CA GLY A 70 -5.72 5.82 -5.11
C GLY A 70 -4.80 5.05 -6.05
N ALA A 71 -3.56 4.73 -5.65
CA ALA A 71 -2.73 3.81 -6.42
C ALA A 71 -3.43 2.45 -6.55
N HIS A 72 -3.44 1.90 -7.76
CA HIS A 72 -4.08 0.60 -8.03
C HIS A 72 -3.24 -0.59 -7.54
N CYS A 73 -1.93 -0.41 -7.52
CA CYS A 73 -0.95 -1.38 -7.03
C CYS A 73 0.36 -0.67 -6.67
N ALA A 74 1.26 -1.37 -5.98
CA ALA A 74 2.57 -0.86 -5.63
C ALA A 74 3.64 -1.95 -5.76
N THR A 75 4.87 -1.55 -6.09
CA THR A 75 6.04 -2.42 -5.96
C THR A 75 6.64 -2.24 -4.58
N LEU A 76 6.91 -3.33 -3.88
CA LEU A 76 7.42 -3.31 -2.51
C LEU A 76 8.72 -4.10 -2.42
N ASN A 77 9.66 -3.58 -1.61
CA ASN A 77 10.79 -4.37 -1.17
C ASN A 77 10.31 -5.46 -0.20
N PRO A 78 10.76 -6.73 -0.32
CA PRO A 78 10.38 -7.80 0.60
C PRO A 78 10.56 -7.45 2.08
N ARG A 79 11.61 -6.71 2.43
CA ARG A 79 11.84 -6.23 3.80
C ARG A 79 10.72 -5.33 4.32
N LEU A 80 10.14 -4.52 3.44
CA LEU A 80 9.01 -3.66 3.81
C LEU A 80 7.77 -4.48 4.14
N VAL A 81 7.54 -5.56 3.38
CA VAL A 81 6.45 -6.50 3.64
C VAL A 81 6.66 -7.20 4.99
N GLU A 82 7.87 -7.68 5.26
CA GLU A 82 8.23 -8.28 6.55
C GLU A 82 7.99 -7.31 7.71
N GLN A 83 8.45 -6.06 7.59
CA GLN A 83 8.22 -5.02 8.60
C GLN A 83 6.73 -4.76 8.85
N ALA A 84 5.94 -4.69 7.79
CA ALA A 84 4.49 -4.46 7.89
C ALA A 84 3.77 -5.61 8.63
N LEU A 85 4.28 -6.84 8.53
CA LEU A 85 3.72 -8.03 9.17
C LEU A 85 4.25 -8.26 10.60
N GLN A 86 5.38 -7.66 10.97
CA GLN A 86 6.03 -7.82 12.27
C GLN A 86 5.59 -6.75 13.29
N GLU A 87 4.32 -6.39 13.31
CA GLU A 87 3.78 -5.46 14.31
C GLU A 87 3.84 -6.10 15.71
N PRO A 88 4.61 -5.54 16.67
CA PRO A 88 4.78 -6.15 17.99
C PRO A 88 3.49 -6.33 18.79
N ALA A 89 2.48 -5.51 18.51
CA ALA A 89 1.17 -5.61 19.15
C ALA A 89 0.42 -6.89 18.79
N ILE A 90 0.67 -7.47 17.62
CA ILE A 90 -0.02 -8.69 17.15
C ILE A 90 0.35 -9.91 18.00
N PRO A 91 1.63 -10.26 18.22
CA PRO A 91 1.99 -11.37 19.07
C PRO A 91 1.54 -11.19 20.53
N GLN A 92 1.45 -9.94 21.02
CA GLN A 92 0.94 -9.67 22.37
C GLN A 92 -0.57 -9.93 22.43
N ALA A 93 -1.33 -9.48 21.45
CA ALA A 93 -2.76 -9.75 21.38
C ALA A 93 -3.07 -11.24 21.25
N VAL A 94 -2.32 -11.96 20.41
CA VAL A 94 -2.47 -13.42 20.26
C VAL A 94 -2.24 -14.12 21.60
N ARG A 95 -1.16 -13.78 22.33
CA ARG A 95 -0.90 -14.35 23.66
C ARG A 95 -2.01 -14.05 24.65
N PHE A 96 -2.48 -12.81 24.68
CA PHE A 96 -3.58 -12.42 25.57
C PHE A 96 -4.85 -13.24 25.32
N PHE A 97 -5.24 -13.43 24.08
CA PHE A 97 -6.40 -14.24 23.72
C PHE A 97 -6.18 -15.73 24.00
N ASP A 98 -4.98 -16.24 23.77
CA ASP A 98 -4.61 -17.63 24.05
C ASP A 98 -4.68 -17.94 25.54
N ASP A 99 -4.16 -17.04 26.38
CA ASP A 99 -4.20 -17.16 27.84
C ASP A 99 -5.64 -17.06 28.36
N ALA A 100 -6.42 -16.13 27.88
CA ALA A 100 -7.84 -15.99 28.22
C ALA A 100 -8.65 -17.24 27.82
N TRP A 101 -8.37 -17.82 26.65
CA TRP A 101 -8.99 -19.06 26.22
C TRP A 101 -8.63 -20.23 27.14
N LYS A 102 -7.36 -20.39 27.45
CA LYS A 102 -6.87 -21.46 28.34
C LYS A 102 -7.46 -21.34 29.75
N GLU A 103 -7.60 -20.12 30.26
CA GLU A 103 -8.21 -19.86 31.56
C GLU A 103 -9.69 -20.25 31.57
N ALA A 104 -10.44 -19.96 30.49
CA ALA A 104 -11.86 -20.23 30.40
C ALA A 104 -12.19 -21.68 30.05
N PHE A 105 -11.40 -22.33 29.20
CA PHE A 105 -11.73 -23.61 28.55
C PHE A 105 -10.63 -24.67 28.68
N GLY A 106 -9.48 -24.36 29.30
CA GLY A 106 -8.35 -25.28 29.40
C GLY A 106 -7.68 -25.55 28.05
N GLU A 107 -7.25 -26.78 27.85
CA GLU A 107 -6.56 -27.23 26.63
C GLU A 107 -7.53 -27.60 25.47
N ILE A 108 -8.80 -27.25 25.57
CA ILE A 108 -9.82 -27.56 24.54
C ILE A 108 -9.59 -26.65 23.33
N SER A 109 -9.44 -27.25 22.16
CA SER A 109 -9.37 -26.54 20.88
C SER A 109 -10.77 -26.15 20.37
N LEU A 110 -10.86 -25.08 19.57
CA LEU A 110 -12.11 -24.71 18.88
C LEU A 110 -12.65 -25.83 17.99
N THR A 111 -11.77 -26.69 17.47
CA THR A 111 -12.16 -27.87 16.68
C THR A 111 -12.80 -28.97 17.51
N ASP A 112 -12.61 -28.97 18.83
CA ASP A 112 -13.16 -29.95 19.76
C ASP A 112 -14.51 -29.49 20.35
N CYS A 113 -14.88 -28.22 20.14
CA CYS A 113 -16.18 -27.67 20.50
C CYS A 113 -17.20 -28.08 19.43
N ARG A 114 -17.91 -29.22 19.67
CA ARG A 114 -19.07 -29.69 18.88
C ARG A 114 -20.34 -29.54 19.70
#